data_7529418b97b5e1e48a1e5d9321224dcd
#
_entry.id   7529418b97b5e1e48a1e5d9321224dcd
#
_cell.length_a   1.000
_cell.length_b   1.000
_cell.length_c   1.000
_cell.angle_alpha   90.00
_cell.angle_beta   90.00
_cell.angle_gamma   90.00
#
_symmetry.space_group_name_H-M   'P 1'
#
loop_
_entity.id
_entity.type
_entity.pdbx_description
1 polymer ?
#
loop_
_entity_poly.entity_id
_entity_poly.type
_entity_poly.pdbx_seq_one_letter_code
_entity_poly.pdbx_strand_id
1 'polypeptide(L)'
;KDLSGLYVRNGFNPVSGYSDHWFFGNGMLHGVYLENGKASYKNKYVRTPYYENDLNVMSSFGDLAASPANTHIVNHAGKLLALEETSLPWCVDKKLETVGLEDFQGKLNTAMTAHPRVCPETGEMLFFGYSMFSEPYLNYYRVSSQGALVQSEAIELPRPVMMHDWNITRNYVIFMDLPIVADMNLAASTGSPFGFKPECGARLGVMPRNGNNSDVRWFDIEPCFVFHSFNSYEEDDKIILYVSRQQEAMVGGFKDIYGGETTVARLWRWVIDLEKGTVSEEQLDDGACDFPRINDQLIGLKAEYGYCMQLKTDVEDLTFGEHLFKYHLESGKRTDHHLGTNVAGGEPVFASKPEPSCEDEGWILSLVHERETRQSKLVIIDAQAFDQEPVAEILIPQRVPYGAHGSWIQD
;
A
#
# COMPACT_ATOMS: atom_id res chain seq x y z
N LYS A 1 -16.57 22.09 3.84
CA LYS A 1 -17.81 21.71 4.56
C LYS A 1 -18.38 20.40 4.06
N ASP A 2 -18.05 20.04 2.84
CA ASP A 2 -18.60 18.86 2.14
C ASP A 2 -17.83 17.56 2.44
N LEU A 3 -16.66 17.65 3.10
CA LEU A 3 -15.95 16.53 3.68
C LEU A 3 -16.46 16.26 5.10
N SER A 4 -17.07 15.09 5.32
CA SER A 4 -17.46 14.55 6.63
C SER A 4 -16.98 13.12 6.73
N GLY A 5 -16.16 12.83 7.73
CA GLY A 5 -15.57 11.51 7.90
C GLY A 5 -14.23 11.54 8.65
N LEU A 6 -13.52 10.44 8.55
CA LEU A 6 -12.24 10.21 9.19
C LEU A 6 -11.15 9.95 8.14
N TYR A 7 -10.16 10.86 8.06
CA TYR A 7 -8.87 10.52 7.49
C TYR A 7 -8.03 9.82 8.56
N VAL A 8 -7.56 8.64 8.29
CA VAL A 8 -6.69 7.90 9.22
C VAL A 8 -5.49 7.34 8.49
N ARG A 9 -4.29 7.56 9.03
CA ARG A 9 -3.03 7.00 8.53
C ARG A 9 -2.38 6.16 9.61
N ASN A 10 -1.88 4.98 9.23
CA ASN A 10 -1.00 4.18 10.06
C ASN A 10 0.46 4.64 9.91
N GLY A 11 1.31 4.30 10.85
CA GLY A 11 2.71 4.68 10.77
C GLY A 11 3.59 4.00 11.81
N PHE A 12 4.88 4.07 11.55
CA PHE A 12 5.95 3.45 12.31
C PHE A 12 6.38 4.38 13.45
N ASN A 13 5.86 4.16 14.66
CA ASN A 13 6.12 4.99 15.82
C ASN A 13 6.75 4.15 16.94
N PRO A 14 8.07 3.96 16.95
CA PRO A 14 8.70 3.19 18.03
C PRO A 14 8.46 3.87 19.38
N VAL A 15 7.99 3.12 20.36
CA VAL A 15 7.72 3.62 21.72
C VAL A 15 8.97 4.19 22.37
N SER A 16 10.12 3.57 22.14
CA SER A 16 11.44 4.03 22.62
C SER A 16 11.94 5.33 21.95
N GLY A 17 11.27 5.78 20.85
CA GLY A 17 11.75 6.87 20.00
C GLY A 17 12.86 6.48 19.02
N TYR A 18 13.24 5.21 18.97
CA TYR A 18 14.28 4.67 18.09
C TYR A 18 13.85 3.29 17.54
N SER A 19 14.24 2.99 16.31
CA SER A 19 14.11 1.67 15.67
C SER A 19 15.30 1.45 14.77
N ASP A 20 15.80 0.22 14.70
CA ASP A 20 16.92 -0.16 13.82
C ASP A 20 16.57 -0.04 12.34
N HIS A 21 15.30 -0.12 12.01
CA HIS A 21 14.78 0.07 10.67
C HIS A 21 13.41 0.77 10.72
N TRP A 22 13.09 1.54 9.69
CA TRP A 22 11.84 2.30 9.59
C TRP A 22 10.60 1.40 9.75
N PHE A 23 10.60 0.20 9.18
CA PHE A 23 9.46 -0.72 9.24
C PHE A 23 9.22 -1.38 10.59
N PHE A 24 10.16 -1.30 11.53
CA PHE A 24 10.09 -2.02 12.80
C PHE A 24 9.45 -1.23 13.95
N GLY A 25 9.02 0.01 13.69
CA GLY A 25 8.32 0.81 14.70
C GLY A 25 6.92 0.26 15.02
N ASN A 26 6.45 0.54 16.24
CA ASN A 26 5.08 0.19 16.64
C ASN A 26 4.04 0.95 15.81
N GLY A 27 2.93 0.32 15.52
CA GLY A 27 1.81 0.93 14.80
C GLY A 27 1.11 1.99 15.62
N MET A 28 1.08 3.23 15.08
CA MET A 28 0.28 4.31 15.62
C MET A 28 -0.64 4.85 14.56
N LEU A 29 -1.91 4.91 14.87
CA LEU A 29 -2.93 5.51 14.03
C LEU A 29 -3.02 7.02 14.30
N HIS A 30 -3.00 7.80 13.24
CA HIS A 30 -3.16 9.26 13.24
C HIS A 30 -4.45 9.60 12.52
N GLY A 31 -5.50 9.94 13.28
CA GLY A 31 -6.83 10.24 12.74
C GLY A 31 -7.14 11.74 12.77
N VAL A 32 -7.63 12.25 11.66
CA VAL A 32 -8.21 13.61 11.55
C VAL A 32 -9.68 13.46 11.21
N TYR A 33 -10.53 13.83 12.15
CA TYR A 33 -11.98 13.82 11.99
C TYR A 33 -12.43 15.15 11.42
N LEU A 34 -13.14 15.09 10.29
CA LEU A 34 -13.67 16.25 9.59
C LEU A 34 -15.19 16.26 9.70
N GLU A 35 -15.75 17.32 10.22
CA GLU A 35 -17.19 17.47 10.36
C GLU A 35 -17.58 18.96 10.35
N ASN A 36 -18.54 19.33 9.50
CA ASN A 36 -19.09 20.71 9.44
C ASN A 36 -18.01 21.82 9.30
N GLY A 37 -16.92 21.54 8.55
CA GLY A 37 -15.82 22.48 8.36
C GLY A 37 -14.90 22.65 9.58
N LYS A 38 -15.00 21.76 10.54
CA LYS A 38 -14.11 21.64 11.70
C LYS A 38 -13.27 20.39 11.61
N ALA A 39 -12.08 20.44 12.20
CA ALA A 39 -11.19 19.29 12.31
C ALA A 39 -10.86 19.00 13.78
N SER A 40 -10.76 17.73 14.12
CA SER A 40 -10.18 17.28 15.38
C SER A 40 -9.18 16.16 15.12
N TYR A 41 -8.10 16.14 15.89
CA TYR A 41 -7.03 15.16 15.75
C TYR A 41 -6.95 14.24 16.95
N LYS A 42 -6.71 12.95 16.67
CA LYS A 42 -6.46 11.93 17.68
C LYS A 42 -5.41 10.96 17.16
N ASN A 43 -4.55 10.47 18.05
CA ASN A 43 -3.66 9.36 17.74
C ASN A 43 -3.70 8.31 18.83
N LYS A 44 -3.47 7.06 18.45
CA LYS A 44 -3.42 5.89 19.33
C LYS A 44 -2.46 4.85 18.79
N TYR A 45 -1.71 4.22 19.70
CA TYR A 45 -1.04 2.97 19.38
C TYR A 45 -2.04 1.84 19.17
N VAL A 46 -1.77 0.96 18.22
CA VAL A 46 -2.48 -0.32 18.11
C VAL A 46 -1.91 -1.25 19.18
N ARG A 47 -2.72 -1.60 20.15
CA ARG A 47 -2.31 -2.33 21.37
C ARG A 47 -2.32 -3.83 21.12
N THR A 48 -1.39 -4.30 20.33
CA THR A 48 -1.13 -5.72 20.03
C THR A 48 -0.17 -6.31 21.09
N PRO A 49 0.03 -7.63 21.15
CA PRO A 49 1.07 -8.23 21.98
C PRO A 49 2.47 -7.67 21.69
N TYR A 50 2.76 -7.27 20.44
CA TYR A 50 4.01 -6.61 20.07
C TYR A 50 4.22 -5.31 20.87
N TYR A 51 3.18 -4.49 20.96
CA TYR A 51 3.20 -3.25 21.72
C TYR A 51 3.18 -3.49 23.26
N GLU A 52 2.25 -4.34 23.73
CA GLU A 52 2.00 -4.54 25.16
C GLU A 52 3.18 -5.21 25.91
N ASN A 53 3.94 -6.04 25.20
CA ASN A 53 5.07 -6.78 25.79
C ASN A 53 6.43 -6.23 25.34
N ASP A 54 6.46 -5.04 24.74
CA ASP A 54 7.67 -4.38 24.23
C ASP A 54 8.53 -5.34 23.37
N LEU A 55 7.87 -6.05 22.45
CA LEU A 55 8.53 -7.02 21.58
C LEU A 55 9.27 -6.30 20.43
N ASN A 56 10.22 -7.02 19.85
CA ASN A 56 10.89 -6.64 18.61
C ASN A 56 10.71 -7.74 17.55
N VAL A 57 11.18 -7.50 16.33
CA VAL A 57 11.04 -8.44 15.20
C VAL A 57 11.56 -9.84 15.53
N MET A 58 12.67 -9.96 16.29
CA MET A 58 13.24 -11.27 16.65
C MET A 58 12.42 -11.98 17.73
N SER A 59 11.93 -11.24 18.73
CA SER A 59 11.15 -11.83 19.84
C SER A 59 9.69 -12.13 19.46
N SER A 60 9.15 -11.48 18.41
CA SER A 60 7.81 -11.74 17.87
C SER A 60 7.81 -12.75 16.72
N PHE A 61 8.99 -13.21 16.32
CA PHE A 61 9.16 -14.06 15.14
C PHE A 61 8.32 -15.35 15.21
N GLY A 62 7.49 -15.55 14.19
CA GLY A 62 6.59 -16.72 14.11
C GLY A 62 5.29 -16.62 14.91
N ASP A 63 5.11 -15.57 15.70
CA ASP A 63 3.84 -15.28 16.37
C ASP A 63 2.99 -14.33 15.50
N LEU A 64 2.07 -14.89 14.73
CA LEU A 64 1.20 -14.12 13.85
C LEU A 64 0.31 -13.10 14.59
N ALA A 65 0.04 -13.29 15.86
CA ALA A 65 -0.75 -12.36 16.67
C ALA A 65 0.08 -11.18 17.17
N ALA A 66 1.40 -11.34 17.30
CA ALA A 66 2.32 -10.31 17.76
C ALA A 66 2.68 -9.32 16.63
N SER A 67 1.67 -8.70 16.03
CA SER A 67 1.81 -7.76 14.92
C SER A 67 2.30 -6.40 15.40
N PRO A 68 3.27 -5.74 14.74
CA PRO A 68 3.49 -4.31 14.90
C PRO A 68 2.32 -3.47 14.40
N ALA A 69 1.44 -3.99 13.52
CA ALA A 69 0.22 -3.37 13.01
C ALA A 69 0.42 -1.93 12.52
N ASN A 70 1.50 -1.67 11.77
CA ASN A 70 2.06 -0.34 11.54
C ASN A 70 1.98 0.17 10.09
N THR A 71 1.47 -0.66 9.15
CA THR A 71 1.62 -0.37 7.72
C THR A 71 0.37 0.27 7.10
N HIS A 72 -0.81 -0.30 7.29
CA HIS A 72 -2.04 0.20 6.65
C HIS A 72 -3.21 0.16 7.62
N ILE A 73 -4.25 0.90 7.27
CA ILE A 73 -5.56 0.85 7.94
C ILE A 73 -6.65 0.78 6.87
N VAL A 74 -7.47 -0.25 6.90
CA VAL A 74 -8.48 -0.52 5.87
C VAL A 74 -9.86 -0.70 6.51
N ASN A 75 -10.89 -0.16 5.86
CA ASN A 75 -12.28 -0.36 6.27
C ASN A 75 -12.92 -1.50 5.47
N HIS A 76 -13.45 -2.51 6.16
CA HIS A 76 -14.22 -3.57 5.53
C HIS A 76 -15.29 -4.12 6.49
N ALA A 77 -16.51 -4.34 5.99
CA ALA A 77 -17.64 -4.91 6.75
C ALA A 77 -17.87 -4.24 8.13
N GLY A 78 -17.69 -2.91 8.18
CA GLY A 78 -17.86 -2.11 9.41
C GLY A 78 -16.70 -2.21 10.41
N LYS A 79 -15.62 -2.86 10.06
CA LYS A 79 -14.39 -2.97 10.86
C LYS A 79 -13.26 -2.15 10.25
N LEU A 80 -12.45 -1.51 11.08
CA LEU A 80 -11.17 -0.94 10.69
C LEU A 80 -10.07 -1.94 11.04
N LEU A 81 -9.28 -2.34 10.04
CA LEU A 81 -8.22 -3.32 10.17
C LEU A 81 -6.86 -2.63 10.11
N ALA A 82 -6.11 -2.64 11.18
CA ALA A 82 -4.72 -2.23 11.22
C ALA A 82 -3.84 -3.41 10.78
N LEU A 83 -3.04 -3.21 9.75
CA LEU A 83 -2.36 -4.25 8.99
C LEU A 83 -0.85 -4.09 9.03
N GLU A 84 -0.17 -5.22 8.99
CA GLU A 84 1.23 -5.41 8.67
C GLU A 84 1.37 -6.75 7.96
N GLU A 85 2.25 -6.86 6.95
CA GLU A 85 2.19 -7.94 5.94
C GLU A 85 2.66 -9.32 6.40
N THR A 86 3.29 -9.44 7.59
CA THR A 86 3.82 -10.71 8.12
C THR A 86 3.00 -11.29 9.27
N SER A 87 1.86 -10.69 9.58
CA SER A 87 1.06 -11.01 10.76
C SER A 87 -0.45 -10.98 10.50
N LEU A 88 -1.23 -11.33 11.50
CA LEU A 88 -2.68 -11.22 11.48
C LEU A 88 -3.13 -9.77 11.67
N PRO A 89 -4.25 -9.37 11.05
CA PRO A 89 -4.81 -8.03 11.23
C PRO A 89 -5.40 -7.81 12.63
N TRP A 90 -5.39 -6.55 13.06
CA TRP A 90 -6.00 -6.11 14.31
C TRP A 90 -7.13 -5.13 14.07
N CYS A 91 -8.28 -5.40 14.69
CA CYS A 91 -9.42 -4.49 14.63
C CYS A 91 -9.24 -3.29 15.55
N VAL A 92 -9.62 -2.12 15.05
CA VAL A 92 -9.77 -0.88 15.82
C VAL A 92 -11.14 -0.27 15.55
N ASP A 93 -11.62 0.56 16.46
CA ASP A 93 -12.88 1.29 16.27
C ASP A 93 -12.65 2.68 15.63
N LYS A 94 -13.75 3.38 15.28
CA LYS A 94 -13.67 4.77 14.76
C LYS A 94 -13.08 5.78 15.78
N LYS A 95 -12.87 5.40 17.04
CA LYS A 95 -12.16 6.21 18.05
C LYS A 95 -10.69 5.85 18.14
N LEU A 96 -10.21 4.97 17.25
CA LEU A 96 -8.87 4.42 17.18
C LEU A 96 -8.49 3.56 18.40
N GLU A 97 -9.48 3.07 19.17
CA GLU A 97 -9.21 2.13 20.26
C GLU A 97 -9.08 0.71 19.68
N THR A 98 -8.09 -0.04 20.17
CA THR A 98 -7.89 -1.43 19.75
C THR A 98 -9.02 -2.30 20.28
N VAL A 99 -9.68 -3.04 19.40
CA VAL A 99 -10.79 -3.93 19.71
C VAL A 99 -10.30 -5.36 19.93
N GLY A 100 -9.43 -5.87 19.06
CA GLY A 100 -8.89 -7.23 19.15
C GLY A 100 -8.35 -7.76 17.84
N LEU A 101 -7.85 -8.98 17.89
CA LEU A 101 -7.34 -9.73 16.75
C LEU A 101 -8.47 -10.09 15.78
N GLU A 102 -8.22 -10.01 14.47
CA GLU A 102 -9.11 -10.53 13.44
C GLU A 102 -8.49 -11.75 12.76
N ASP A 103 -9.02 -12.91 13.07
CA ASP A 103 -8.62 -14.19 12.46
C ASP A 103 -9.73 -14.83 11.63
N PHE A 104 -10.78 -14.04 11.35
CA PHE A 104 -11.99 -14.50 10.65
C PHE A 104 -12.60 -15.76 11.27
N GLN A 105 -12.75 -15.76 12.60
CA GLN A 105 -13.28 -16.86 13.42
C GLN A 105 -12.39 -18.13 13.38
N GLY A 106 -11.07 -17.91 13.44
CA GLY A 106 -10.08 -18.99 13.41
C GLY A 106 -9.84 -19.60 12.03
N LYS A 107 -10.35 -18.98 10.96
CA LYS A 107 -10.17 -19.47 9.59
C LYS A 107 -8.92 -18.92 8.90
N LEU A 108 -8.40 -17.81 9.34
CA LEU A 108 -7.13 -17.24 8.87
C LEU A 108 -6.01 -17.70 9.79
N ASN A 109 -5.11 -18.51 9.27
CA ASN A 109 -3.97 -19.07 9.98
C ASN A 109 -2.62 -18.75 9.33
N THR A 110 -2.61 -17.76 8.43
CA THR A 110 -1.42 -17.21 7.79
C THR A 110 -1.36 -15.71 8.03
N ALA A 111 -0.26 -15.07 7.65
CA ALA A 111 -0.21 -13.62 7.55
C ALA A 111 -1.24 -13.07 6.54
N MET A 112 -1.58 -11.80 6.68
CA MET A 112 -2.40 -11.04 5.73
C MET A 112 -1.60 -9.87 5.18
N THR A 113 -1.58 -9.70 3.85
CA THR A 113 -0.96 -8.53 3.22
C THR A 113 -1.45 -7.21 3.82
N ALA A 114 -0.61 -6.20 3.84
CA ALA A 114 -1.03 -4.84 4.18
C ALA A 114 -1.79 -4.14 3.04
N HIS A 115 -1.89 -4.79 1.86
CA HIS A 115 -2.54 -4.26 0.65
C HIS A 115 -3.74 -5.11 0.20
N PRO A 116 -4.76 -5.34 1.06
CA PRO A 116 -6.00 -5.97 0.60
C PRO A 116 -6.72 -5.05 -0.38
N ARG A 117 -7.51 -5.65 -1.28
CA ARG A 117 -8.33 -4.93 -2.24
C ARG A 117 -9.80 -5.12 -1.91
N VAL A 118 -10.53 -4.04 -1.69
CA VAL A 118 -11.98 -4.07 -1.50
C VAL A 118 -12.63 -3.75 -2.84
N CYS A 119 -13.37 -4.70 -3.38
CA CYS A 119 -14.04 -4.53 -4.66
C CYS A 119 -15.23 -3.59 -4.51
N PRO A 120 -15.29 -2.46 -5.22
CA PRO A 120 -16.38 -1.50 -5.07
C PRO A 120 -17.74 -2.03 -5.59
N GLU A 121 -17.72 -2.98 -6.55
CA GLU A 121 -18.95 -3.56 -7.13
C GLU A 121 -19.57 -4.63 -6.25
N THR A 122 -18.74 -5.47 -5.57
CA THR A 122 -19.25 -6.61 -4.78
C THR A 122 -19.16 -6.40 -3.28
N GLY A 123 -18.35 -5.44 -2.83
CA GLY A 123 -18.02 -5.23 -1.42
C GLY A 123 -17.12 -6.32 -0.83
N GLU A 124 -16.68 -7.30 -1.63
CA GLU A 124 -15.74 -8.33 -1.17
C GLU A 124 -14.36 -7.73 -0.93
N MET A 125 -13.68 -8.22 0.11
CA MET A 125 -12.26 -7.96 0.34
C MET A 125 -11.47 -9.18 -0.13
N LEU A 126 -10.51 -8.93 -1.01
CA LEU A 126 -9.57 -9.92 -1.51
C LEU A 126 -8.19 -9.61 -0.95
N PHE A 127 -7.45 -10.65 -0.55
CA PHE A 127 -6.11 -10.49 -0.03
C PHE A 127 -5.28 -11.77 -0.21
N PHE A 128 -4.00 -11.67 0.01
CA PHE A 128 -3.10 -12.79 0.11
C PHE A 128 -2.30 -12.74 1.41
N GLY A 129 -1.70 -13.86 1.76
CA GLY A 129 -0.65 -13.96 2.76
C GLY A 129 0.53 -14.72 2.16
N TYR A 130 1.75 -14.28 2.45
CA TYR A 130 2.94 -15.01 2.02
C TYR A 130 3.75 -15.53 3.20
N SER A 131 4.56 -16.56 2.95
CA SER A 131 5.45 -17.16 3.94
C SER A 131 6.87 -17.22 3.39
N MET A 132 7.84 -16.84 4.23
CA MET A 132 9.27 -16.97 3.91
C MET A 132 9.87 -18.33 4.31
N PHE A 133 9.16 -19.13 5.11
CA PHE A 133 9.76 -20.23 5.86
C PHE A 133 9.23 -21.61 5.48
N SER A 134 7.99 -21.67 5.03
CA SER A 134 7.32 -22.94 4.75
C SER A 134 6.35 -22.81 3.59
N GLU A 135 6.24 -23.86 2.80
CA GLU A 135 5.19 -23.99 1.80
C GLU A 135 3.82 -24.19 2.48
N PRO A 136 2.75 -23.71 1.85
CA PRO A 136 2.73 -22.90 0.63
C PRO A 136 3.27 -21.48 0.89
N TYR A 137 4.14 -21.00 -0.02
CA TYR A 137 4.74 -19.67 0.11
C TYR A 137 3.74 -18.53 -0.17
N LEU A 138 2.61 -18.82 -0.78
CA LEU A 138 1.54 -17.89 -1.08
C LEU A 138 0.18 -18.51 -0.83
N ASN A 139 -0.71 -17.78 -0.16
CA ASN A 139 -2.12 -18.15 0.02
C ASN A 139 -3.00 -16.99 -0.42
N TYR A 140 -4.03 -17.30 -1.18
CA TYR A 140 -5.04 -16.36 -1.62
C TYR A 140 -6.31 -16.50 -0.80
N TYR A 141 -6.96 -15.39 -0.49
CA TYR A 141 -8.16 -15.34 0.33
C TYR A 141 -9.21 -14.40 -0.24
N ARG A 142 -10.48 -14.75 -0.01
CA ARG A 142 -11.62 -13.90 -0.32
C ARG A 142 -12.57 -13.84 0.86
N VAL A 143 -12.96 -12.62 1.23
CA VAL A 143 -13.88 -12.32 2.33
C VAL A 143 -15.11 -11.66 1.74
N SER A 144 -16.31 -12.15 2.13
CA SER A 144 -17.57 -11.57 1.65
C SER A 144 -17.77 -10.12 2.14
N SER A 145 -18.66 -9.39 1.51
CA SER A 145 -19.06 -8.03 1.94
C SER A 145 -19.57 -7.95 3.39
N GLN A 146 -19.96 -9.09 3.98
CA GLN A 146 -20.39 -9.21 5.38
C GLN A 146 -19.26 -9.61 6.34
N GLY A 147 -18.00 -9.72 5.84
CA GLY A 147 -16.84 -10.04 6.67
C GLY A 147 -16.59 -11.53 6.94
N ALA A 148 -17.25 -12.44 6.20
CA ALA A 148 -17.00 -13.87 6.31
C ALA A 148 -15.89 -14.31 5.33
N LEU A 149 -14.86 -15.05 5.79
CA LEU A 149 -13.87 -15.67 4.93
C LEU A 149 -14.54 -16.84 4.18
N VAL A 150 -14.62 -16.69 2.84
CA VAL A 150 -15.40 -17.60 1.96
C VAL A 150 -14.52 -18.42 1.03
N GLN A 151 -13.25 -18.05 0.85
CA GLN A 151 -12.28 -18.79 0.02
C GLN A 151 -10.88 -18.70 0.62
N SER A 152 -10.14 -19.79 0.54
CA SER A 152 -8.73 -19.92 0.94
C SER A 152 -8.06 -20.91 -0.01
N GLU A 153 -7.05 -20.45 -0.77
CA GLU A 153 -6.36 -21.24 -1.79
C GLU A 153 -4.85 -21.13 -1.64
N ALA A 154 -4.17 -22.25 -1.55
CA ALA A 154 -2.72 -22.32 -1.64
C ALA A 154 -2.27 -22.12 -3.10
N ILE A 155 -1.36 -21.19 -3.34
CA ILE A 155 -0.81 -20.90 -4.67
C ILE A 155 0.66 -21.31 -4.67
N GLU A 156 1.02 -22.17 -5.61
CA GLU A 156 2.38 -22.70 -5.73
C GLU A 156 3.35 -21.65 -6.28
N LEU A 157 4.36 -21.34 -5.51
CA LEU A 157 5.52 -20.55 -5.93
C LEU A 157 6.77 -21.44 -5.86
N PRO A 158 7.73 -21.29 -6.79
CA PRO A 158 8.95 -22.11 -6.81
C PRO A 158 9.92 -21.78 -5.68
N ARG A 159 9.71 -20.66 -4.98
CA ARG A 159 10.57 -20.16 -3.92
C ARG A 159 9.83 -19.12 -3.08
N PRO A 160 10.28 -18.86 -1.83
CA PRO A 160 9.74 -17.78 -1.03
C PRO A 160 10.20 -16.42 -1.59
N VAL A 161 9.25 -15.55 -1.84
CA VAL A 161 9.48 -14.17 -2.30
C VAL A 161 8.76 -13.19 -1.38
N MET A 162 9.28 -11.98 -1.29
CA MET A 162 8.54 -10.86 -0.72
C MET A 162 7.51 -10.39 -1.75
N MET A 163 6.25 -10.73 -1.55
CA MET A 163 5.15 -10.23 -2.36
C MET A 163 4.48 -9.10 -1.57
N HIS A 164 4.86 -7.85 -1.87
CA HIS A 164 4.39 -6.70 -1.09
C HIS A 164 2.99 -6.24 -1.52
N ASP A 165 2.79 -6.04 -2.81
CA ASP A 165 1.51 -5.61 -3.39
C ASP A 165 1.07 -6.54 -4.54
N TRP A 166 -0.13 -6.34 -5.02
CA TRP A 166 -0.80 -7.13 -6.04
C TRP A 166 -1.97 -6.35 -6.64
N ASN A 167 -2.68 -6.94 -7.60
CA ASN A 167 -3.84 -6.29 -8.20
C ASN A 167 -5.04 -7.20 -8.32
N ILE A 168 -6.21 -6.57 -8.50
CA ILE A 168 -7.44 -7.23 -8.92
C ILE A 168 -8.03 -6.53 -10.12
N THR A 169 -8.77 -7.26 -10.94
CA THR A 169 -9.68 -6.71 -11.94
C THR A 169 -11.10 -7.16 -11.61
N ARG A 170 -12.08 -6.88 -12.44
CA ARG A 170 -13.46 -7.36 -12.21
C ARG A 170 -13.54 -8.88 -12.05
N ASN A 171 -12.77 -9.64 -12.84
CA ASN A 171 -12.85 -11.10 -12.87
C ASN A 171 -11.60 -11.82 -12.37
N TYR A 172 -10.45 -11.15 -12.29
CA TYR A 172 -9.16 -11.77 -12.00
C TYR A 172 -8.48 -11.16 -10.78
N VAL A 173 -7.52 -11.93 -10.26
CA VAL A 173 -6.47 -11.47 -9.34
C VAL A 173 -5.13 -11.62 -10.03
N ILE A 174 -4.19 -10.72 -9.75
CA ILE A 174 -2.87 -10.70 -10.35
C ILE A 174 -1.80 -10.74 -9.27
N PHE A 175 -1.11 -11.87 -9.16
CA PHE A 175 0.02 -12.05 -8.27
C PHE A 175 1.30 -11.55 -8.93
N MET A 176 2.17 -10.91 -8.18
CA MET A 176 3.46 -10.40 -8.64
C MET A 176 4.60 -11.23 -8.04
N ASP A 177 5.00 -12.34 -8.71
CA ASP A 177 6.15 -13.15 -8.33
C ASP A 177 7.43 -12.48 -8.84
N LEU A 178 7.92 -11.51 -8.04
CA LEU A 178 9.08 -10.67 -8.36
C LEU A 178 10.31 -11.13 -7.56
N PRO A 179 11.54 -10.85 -8.06
CA PRO A 179 12.75 -11.50 -7.58
C PRO A 179 13.36 -10.87 -6.30
N ILE A 180 12.54 -10.42 -5.35
CA ILE A 180 12.99 -10.19 -3.96
C ILE A 180 12.82 -11.51 -3.21
N VAL A 181 13.91 -12.27 -3.11
CA VAL A 181 13.89 -13.65 -2.59
C VAL A 181 14.32 -13.66 -1.14
N ALA A 182 13.64 -14.48 -0.33
CA ALA A 182 14.09 -14.74 1.04
C ALA A 182 15.34 -15.65 1.02
N ASP A 183 16.42 -15.15 1.63
CA ASP A 183 17.70 -15.83 1.75
C ASP A 183 18.27 -15.62 3.16
N MET A 184 18.23 -16.64 3.99
CA MET A 184 18.70 -16.55 5.38
C MET A 184 20.21 -16.30 5.49
N ASN A 185 21.00 -16.58 4.44
CA ASN A 185 22.43 -16.24 4.42
C ASN A 185 22.62 -14.71 4.30
N LEU A 186 21.71 -14.01 3.63
CA LEU A 186 21.70 -12.54 3.59
C LEU A 186 21.39 -11.94 4.96
N ALA A 187 20.49 -12.54 5.72
CA ALA A 187 20.15 -12.06 7.06
C ALA A 187 21.38 -11.95 7.97
N ALA A 188 22.28 -12.93 7.90
CA ALA A 188 23.52 -12.95 8.70
C ALA A 188 24.54 -11.86 8.27
N SER A 189 24.56 -11.46 7.00
CA SER A 189 25.53 -10.51 6.44
C SER A 189 25.03 -9.08 6.34
N THR A 190 23.73 -8.90 6.09
CA THR A 190 23.12 -7.58 5.82
C THR A 190 22.08 -7.15 6.86
N GLY A 191 21.63 -8.06 7.74
CA GLY A 191 20.50 -7.84 8.64
C GLY A 191 19.14 -7.94 7.96
N SER A 192 19.09 -8.21 6.65
CA SER A 192 17.85 -8.38 5.89
C SER A 192 17.74 -9.82 5.36
N PRO A 193 16.62 -10.51 5.56
CA PRO A 193 16.41 -11.84 4.97
C PRO A 193 16.05 -11.77 3.49
N PHE A 194 15.92 -10.58 2.90
CA PHE A 194 15.52 -10.38 1.52
C PHE A 194 16.64 -9.80 0.66
N GLY A 195 16.71 -10.22 -0.60
CA GLY A 195 17.62 -9.67 -1.57
C GLY A 195 17.14 -9.82 -3.00
N PHE A 196 17.52 -8.88 -3.85
CA PHE A 196 17.20 -8.90 -5.27
C PHE A 196 18.02 -9.95 -6.00
N LYS A 197 17.33 -10.90 -6.66
CA LYS A 197 17.89 -12.04 -7.39
C LYS A 197 17.33 -12.08 -8.81
N PRO A 198 17.76 -11.18 -9.71
CA PRO A 198 17.18 -11.08 -11.07
C PRO A 198 17.31 -12.36 -11.88
N GLU A 199 18.31 -13.21 -11.58
CA GLU A 199 18.48 -14.54 -12.18
C GLU A 199 17.32 -15.49 -11.91
N CYS A 200 16.49 -15.21 -10.91
CA CYS A 200 15.29 -15.99 -10.62
C CYS A 200 14.12 -15.68 -11.56
N GLY A 201 14.24 -14.63 -12.39
CA GLY A 201 13.17 -14.15 -13.25
C GLY A 201 12.06 -13.43 -12.48
N ALA A 202 11.13 -12.83 -13.22
CA ALA A 202 9.93 -12.20 -12.70
C ALA A 202 8.73 -12.59 -13.56
N ARG A 203 7.54 -12.74 -12.94
CA ARG A 203 6.33 -13.12 -13.65
C ARG A 203 5.07 -12.64 -12.94
N LEU A 204 4.00 -12.50 -13.71
CA LEU A 204 2.68 -12.16 -13.22
C LEU A 204 1.77 -13.39 -13.30
N GLY A 205 1.12 -13.74 -12.19
CA GLY A 205 0.16 -14.84 -12.12
C GLY A 205 -1.27 -14.32 -12.20
N VAL A 206 -2.00 -14.66 -13.26
CA VAL A 206 -3.40 -14.27 -13.44
C VAL A 206 -4.30 -15.45 -13.13
N MET A 207 -5.24 -15.26 -12.20
CA MET A 207 -6.19 -16.29 -11.77
C MET A 207 -7.60 -15.71 -11.70
N PRO A 208 -8.66 -16.40 -12.12
CA PRO A 208 -10.04 -16.01 -11.81
C PRO A 208 -10.22 -15.80 -10.31
N ARG A 209 -10.99 -14.79 -9.88
CA ARG A 209 -11.19 -14.48 -8.44
C ARG A 209 -11.70 -15.68 -7.63
N ASN A 210 -12.50 -16.56 -8.25
CA ASN A 210 -13.03 -17.78 -7.65
C ASN A 210 -12.24 -19.04 -8.07
N GLY A 211 -11.08 -18.88 -8.70
CA GLY A 211 -10.21 -19.94 -9.15
C GLY A 211 -9.37 -20.54 -8.02
N ASN A 212 -8.56 -21.51 -8.40
CA ASN A 212 -7.61 -22.19 -7.54
C ASN A 212 -6.21 -22.24 -8.20
N ASN A 213 -5.23 -22.88 -7.56
CA ASN A 213 -3.86 -22.97 -8.05
C ASN A 213 -3.74 -23.45 -9.52
N SER A 214 -4.58 -24.41 -9.94
CA SER A 214 -4.54 -24.95 -11.32
C SER A 214 -5.04 -23.96 -12.38
N ASP A 215 -5.73 -22.90 -11.97
CA ASP A 215 -6.27 -21.87 -12.86
C ASP A 215 -5.28 -20.69 -13.04
N VAL A 216 -4.17 -20.68 -12.31
CA VAL A 216 -3.17 -19.60 -12.43
C VAL A 216 -2.42 -19.72 -13.75
N ARG A 217 -2.46 -18.66 -14.53
CA ARG A 217 -1.66 -18.50 -15.75
C ARG A 217 -0.51 -17.55 -15.47
N TRP A 218 0.73 -18.00 -15.67
CA TRP A 218 1.93 -17.23 -15.44
C TRP A 218 2.43 -16.59 -16.72
N PHE A 219 2.83 -15.30 -16.63
CA PHE A 219 3.31 -14.48 -17.72
C PHE A 219 4.64 -13.85 -17.32
N ASP A 220 5.71 -14.17 -18.05
CA ASP A 220 7.04 -13.65 -17.76
C ASP A 220 7.13 -12.16 -18.09
N ILE A 221 7.89 -11.43 -17.25
CA ILE A 221 8.24 -10.02 -17.42
C ILE A 221 9.73 -9.82 -17.15
N GLU A 222 10.25 -8.64 -17.48
CA GLU A 222 11.62 -8.28 -17.13
C GLU A 222 11.79 -8.21 -15.60
N PRO A 223 12.89 -8.75 -15.05
CA PRO A 223 13.18 -8.67 -13.62
C PRO A 223 13.12 -7.24 -13.11
N CYS A 224 12.32 -7.03 -12.07
CA CYS A 224 12.08 -5.72 -11.49
C CYS A 224 11.47 -5.88 -10.10
N PHE A 225 11.20 -4.77 -9.43
CA PHE A 225 10.39 -4.77 -8.23
C PHE A 225 9.29 -3.70 -8.27
N VAL A 226 8.20 -3.97 -7.58
CA VAL A 226 7.08 -3.06 -7.37
C VAL A 226 6.71 -3.11 -5.90
N PHE A 227 6.92 -2.00 -5.19
CA PHE A 227 6.34 -1.87 -3.86
C PHE A 227 4.84 -1.64 -3.97
N HIS A 228 4.42 -0.68 -4.79
CA HIS A 228 3.01 -0.32 -4.86
C HIS A 228 2.54 -0.20 -6.30
N SER A 229 1.27 -0.53 -6.48
CA SER A 229 0.58 -0.42 -7.76
C SER A 229 -0.59 0.56 -7.69
N PHE A 230 -0.84 1.28 -8.78
CA PHE A 230 -1.99 2.19 -8.89
C PHE A 230 -3.30 1.41 -8.98
N ASN A 231 -3.43 0.60 -10.02
CA ASN A 231 -4.65 -0.14 -10.32
C ASN A 231 -4.46 -1.12 -11.48
N SER A 232 -5.44 -1.99 -11.69
CA SER A 232 -5.57 -2.79 -12.91
C SER A 232 -7.02 -2.93 -13.33
N TYR A 233 -7.24 -3.19 -14.62
CA TYR A 233 -8.57 -3.41 -15.19
C TYR A 233 -8.50 -4.29 -16.43
N GLU A 234 -9.66 -4.78 -16.85
CA GLU A 234 -9.82 -5.56 -18.08
C GLU A 234 -10.30 -4.70 -19.24
N GLU A 235 -9.74 -4.89 -20.41
CA GLU A 235 -10.18 -4.30 -21.66
C GLU A 235 -10.04 -5.36 -22.76
N ASP A 236 -11.16 -5.86 -23.25
CA ASP A 236 -11.24 -7.03 -24.14
C ASP A 236 -10.51 -8.26 -23.51
N ASP A 237 -9.63 -8.91 -24.26
CA ASP A 237 -8.82 -10.05 -23.81
C ASP A 237 -7.49 -9.62 -23.14
N LYS A 238 -7.43 -8.40 -22.62
CA LYS A 238 -6.23 -7.84 -21.97
C LYS A 238 -6.50 -7.41 -20.54
N ILE A 239 -5.44 -7.48 -19.74
CA ILE A 239 -5.39 -6.85 -18.43
C ILE A 239 -4.35 -5.74 -18.48
N ILE A 240 -4.76 -4.54 -18.12
CA ILE A 240 -3.91 -3.35 -18.03
C ILE A 240 -3.59 -3.08 -16.58
N LEU A 241 -2.30 -2.94 -16.25
CA LEU A 241 -1.82 -2.59 -14.91
C LEU A 241 -1.00 -1.30 -14.97
N TYR A 242 -1.19 -0.45 -13.97
CA TYR A 242 -0.32 0.70 -13.71
C TYR A 242 0.40 0.50 -12.38
N VAL A 243 1.72 0.59 -12.41
CA VAL A 243 2.59 0.25 -11.28
C VAL A 243 3.69 1.30 -11.07
N SER A 244 4.14 1.45 -9.83
CA SER A 244 5.37 2.15 -9.48
C SER A 244 6.53 1.15 -9.52
N ARG A 245 7.17 1.00 -10.71
CA ARG A 245 8.19 -0.01 -10.96
C ARG A 245 9.58 0.52 -10.69
N GLN A 246 10.38 -0.25 -9.96
CA GLN A 246 11.82 -0.08 -9.77
C GLN A 246 12.58 -1.12 -10.61
N GLN A 247 13.73 -0.72 -11.15
CA GLN A 247 14.59 -1.66 -11.86
C GLN A 247 15.22 -2.66 -10.89
N GLU A 248 15.62 -2.20 -9.72
CA GLU A 248 16.22 -2.96 -8.63
C GLU A 248 15.67 -2.50 -7.29
N ALA A 249 15.67 -3.36 -6.29
CA ALA A 249 15.37 -3.00 -4.91
C ALA A 249 16.11 -3.94 -3.95
N MET A 250 16.42 -3.48 -2.75
CA MET A 250 17.04 -4.31 -1.71
C MET A 250 18.32 -5.05 -2.15
N VAL A 251 19.15 -4.45 -3.01
CA VAL A 251 20.40 -5.04 -3.49
C VAL A 251 21.37 -5.29 -2.33
N GLY A 252 21.45 -4.36 -1.37
CA GLY A 252 22.17 -4.49 -0.10
C GLY A 252 21.28 -4.79 1.10
N GLY A 253 20.08 -5.30 0.87
CA GLY A 253 19.08 -5.55 1.91
C GLY A 253 18.17 -4.35 2.15
N PHE A 254 17.58 -4.24 3.35
CA PHE A 254 16.64 -3.16 3.69
C PHE A 254 17.19 -1.73 3.55
N LYS A 255 18.50 -1.55 3.52
CA LYS A 255 19.11 -0.22 3.35
C LYS A 255 18.90 0.37 1.96
N ASP A 256 18.70 -0.49 0.96
CA ASP A 256 18.61 -0.10 -0.46
C ASP A 256 17.18 -0.27 -0.99
N ILE A 257 16.18 0.06 -0.17
CA ILE A 257 14.76 0.02 -0.60
C ILE A 257 14.50 1.10 -1.65
N TYR A 258 14.89 2.33 -1.32
CA TYR A 258 14.86 3.48 -2.20
C TYR A 258 16.17 4.23 -2.06
N GLY A 259 16.78 4.60 -3.16
CA GLY A 259 18.03 5.35 -3.19
C GLY A 259 18.79 5.07 -4.48
N GLY A 260 19.31 6.09 -5.10
CA GLY A 260 19.98 5.99 -6.38
C GLY A 260 19.03 5.80 -7.58
N GLU A 261 19.61 5.82 -8.77
CA GLU A 261 18.86 5.91 -10.03
C GLU A 261 18.14 4.61 -10.39
N THR A 262 18.73 3.46 -10.07
CA THR A 262 18.19 2.12 -10.42
C THR A 262 17.13 1.63 -9.45
N THR A 263 17.15 2.13 -8.21
CA THR A 263 16.21 1.73 -7.15
C THR A 263 15.01 2.68 -7.01
N VAL A 264 14.92 3.71 -7.84
CA VAL A 264 13.80 4.65 -7.80
C VAL A 264 12.62 4.13 -8.61
N ALA A 265 11.43 4.24 -8.04
CA ALA A 265 10.20 3.84 -8.69
C ALA A 265 9.71 4.93 -9.66
N ARG A 266 9.11 4.50 -10.78
CA ARG A 266 8.50 5.36 -11.80
C ARG A 266 7.20 4.74 -12.28
N LEU A 267 6.33 5.54 -12.89
CA LEU A 267 5.07 5.06 -13.46
C LEU A 267 5.32 4.22 -14.70
N TRP A 268 4.84 2.97 -14.66
CA TRP A 268 4.84 2.04 -15.79
C TRP A 268 3.44 1.52 -16.06
N ARG A 269 3.19 1.18 -17.32
CA ARG A 269 2.03 0.43 -17.78
C ARG A 269 2.47 -0.96 -18.25
N TRP A 270 1.81 -1.98 -17.71
CA TRP A 270 1.92 -3.36 -18.20
C TRP A 270 0.61 -3.76 -18.85
N VAL A 271 0.69 -4.44 -19.98
CA VAL A 271 -0.47 -5.00 -20.69
C VAL A 271 -0.27 -6.49 -20.87
N ILE A 272 -1.04 -7.29 -20.14
CA ILE A 272 -1.08 -8.74 -20.27
C ILE A 272 -2.10 -9.07 -21.36
N ASP A 273 -1.66 -9.67 -22.45
CA ASP A 273 -2.51 -10.19 -23.53
C ASP A 273 -2.84 -11.65 -23.20
N LEU A 274 -4.07 -11.88 -22.76
CA LEU A 274 -4.51 -13.22 -22.32
C LEU A 274 -4.61 -14.21 -23.46
N GLU A 275 -4.88 -13.75 -24.69
CA GLU A 275 -4.96 -14.60 -25.86
C GLU A 275 -3.57 -15.02 -26.34
N LYS A 276 -2.65 -14.04 -26.49
CA LYS A 276 -1.29 -14.31 -26.98
C LYS A 276 -0.36 -14.89 -25.91
N GLY A 277 -0.69 -14.74 -24.63
CA GLY A 277 0.17 -15.18 -23.52
C GLY A 277 1.44 -14.32 -23.34
N THR A 278 1.37 -13.02 -23.63
CA THR A 278 2.51 -12.09 -23.57
C THR A 278 2.22 -10.88 -22.70
N VAL A 279 3.27 -10.22 -22.21
CA VAL A 279 3.18 -8.93 -21.53
C VAL A 279 3.98 -7.89 -22.31
N SER A 280 3.41 -6.71 -22.49
CA SER A 280 4.16 -5.53 -22.92
C SER A 280 4.35 -4.59 -21.74
N GLU A 281 5.55 -4.02 -21.63
CA GLU A 281 5.97 -3.15 -20.54
C GLU A 281 6.39 -1.79 -21.10
N GLU A 282 5.84 -0.71 -20.54
CA GLU A 282 6.11 0.65 -21.01
C GLU A 282 6.25 1.61 -19.83
N GLN A 283 7.36 2.34 -19.77
CA GLN A 283 7.52 3.46 -18.87
C GLN A 283 6.74 4.67 -19.40
N LEU A 284 5.87 5.25 -18.58
CA LEU A 284 5.02 6.37 -19.01
C LEU A 284 5.57 7.73 -18.61
N ASP A 285 6.35 7.80 -17.52
CA ASP A 285 6.94 9.05 -17.02
C ASP A 285 8.30 8.79 -16.37
N ASP A 286 9.18 9.82 -16.37
CA ASP A 286 10.50 9.77 -15.75
C ASP A 286 10.50 10.24 -14.29
N GLY A 287 9.40 10.79 -13.81
CA GLY A 287 9.25 11.28 -12.46
C GLY A 287 9.36 10.14 -11.43
N ALA A 288 10.27 10.31 -10.49
CA ALA A 288 10.42 9.37 -9.39
C ALA A 288 9.21 9.47 -8.45
N CYS A 289 8.46 8.38 -8.30
CA CYS A 289 7.24 8.40 -7.50
C CYS A 289 6.89 7.03 -6.92
N ASP A 290 6.25 7.05 -5.76
CA ASP A 290 5.64 5.87 -5.16
C ASP A 290 4.43 6.26 -4.28
N PHE A 291 3.88 5.30 -3.52
CA PHE A 291 2.64 5.44 -2.75
C PHE A 291 1.45 5.85 -3.63
N PRO A 292 1.22 5.10 -4.72
CA PRO A 292 0.14 5.42 -5.66
C PRO A 292 -1.24 5.15 -5.08
N ARG A 293 -2.18 6.02 -5.43
CA ARG A 293 -3.59 5.89 -5.10
C ARG A 293 -4.44 6.25 -6.31
N ILE A 294 -5.65 5.74 -6.31
CA ILE A 294 -6.72 6.12 -7.23
C ILE A 294 -7.97 6.46 -6.41
N ASN A 295 -9.06 6.79 -7.08
CA ASN A 295 -10.39 6.74 -6.46
C ASN A 295 -10.72 5.29 -6.12
N ASP A 296 -10.86 4.96 -4.82
CA ASP A 296 -11.07 3.59 -4.33
C ASP A 296 -12.37 2.95 -4.89
N GLN A 297 -13.32 3.76 -5.38
CA GLN A 297 -14.52 3.27 -6.08
C GLN A 297 -14.23 2.67 -7.46
N LEU A 298 -12.98 2.76 -7.93
CA LEU A 298 -12.53 2.22 -9.20
C LEU A 298 -11.46 1.12 -9.06
N ILE A 299 -11.25 0.59 -7.85
CA ILE A 299 -10.35 -0.55 -7.65
C ILE A 299 -10.83 -1.74 -8.51
N GLY A 300 -9.96 -2.21 -9.40
CA GLY A 300 -10.25 -3.29 -10.33
C GLY A 300 -11.05 -2.89 -11.58
N LEU A 301 -11.33 -1.60 -11.74
CA LEU A 301 -12.04 -1.00 -12.88
C LEU A 301 -11.13 0.01 -13.58
N LYS A 302 -11.49 0.42 -14.80
CA LYS A 302 -10.75 1.45 -15.53
C LYS A 302 -10.82 2.77 -14.77
N ALA A 303 -9.67 3.26 -14.32
CA ALA A 303 -9.49 4.58 -13.73
C ALA A 303 -8.75 5.47 -14.74
N GLU A 304 -9.19 6.71 -14.85
CA GLU A 304 -8.54 7.73 -15.70
C GLU A 304 -7.37 8.39 -14.96
N TYR A 305 -7.50 8.58 -13.64
CA TYR A 305 -6.53 9.31 -12.83
C TYR A 305 -5.88 8.43 -11.75
N GLY A 306 -4.58 8.68 -11.55
CA GLY A 306 -3.83 8.15 -10.41
C GLY A 306 -3.05 9.27 -9.73
N TYR A 307 -2.84 9.12 -8.44
CA TYR A 307 -2.13 10.09 -7.60
C TYR A 307 -0.98 9.38 -6.90
N CYS A 308 0.16 10.03 -6.73
CA CYS A 308 1.27 9.47 -5.98
C CYS A 308 2.16 10.56 -5.39
N MET A 309 3.08 10.15 -4.56
CA MET A 309 4.05 11.03 -3.94
C MET A 309 5.37 11.01 -4.71
N GLN A 310 5.99 12.17 -4.90
CA GLN A 310 7.35 12.27 -5.42
C GLN A 310 8.35 11.63 -4.46
N LEU A 311 9.32 10.89 -5.01
CA LEU A 311 10.53 10.46 -4.31
C LEU A 311 11.71 11.35 -4.71
N LYS A 312 12.61 11.63 -3.77
CA LYS A 312 13.90 12.29 -4.07
C LYS A 312 14.92 11.26 -4.49
N THR A 313 15.70 11.58 -5.50
CA THR A 313 16.70 10.69 -6.11
C THR A 313 18.15 11.08 -5.78
N ASP A 314 18.35 12.24 -5.16
CA ASP A 314 19.65 12.86 -4.90
C ASP A 314 20.12 12.71 -3.44
N VAL A 315 19.53 11.74 -2.72
CA VAL A 315 19.76 11.51 -1.29
C VAL A 315 20.09 10.05 -1.02
N GLU A 316 20.91 9.80 -0.01
CA GLU A 316 21.31 8.44 0.40
C GLU A 316 20.19 7.68 1.14
N ASP A 317 19.25 8.41 1.77
CA ASP A 317 18.15 7.83 2.54
C ASP A 317 16.79 8.05 1.85
N LEU A 318 15.82 7.20 2.16
CA LEU A 318 14.43 7.41 1.75
C LEU A 318 13.97 8.82 2.09
N THR A 319 13.73 9.63 1.06
CA THR A 319 13.27 10.99 1.25
C THR A 319 12.06 11.27 0.38
N PHE A 320 10.96 11.56 1.05
CA PHE A 320 9.73 12.01 0.43
C PHE A 320 9.94 13.41 -0.16
N GLY A 321 9.51 13.59 -1.40
CA GLY A 321 9.68 14.81 -2.15
C GLY A 321 8.71 15.91 -1.73
N GLU A 322 8.85 17.04 -2.39
CA GLU A 322 8.08 18.26 -2.16
C GLU A 322 6.84 18.35 -3.05
N HIS A 323 6.57 17.30 -3.85
CA HIS A 323 5.45 17.30 -4.78
C HIS A 323 4.58 16.06 -4.59
N LEU A 324 3.29 16.24 -4.89
CA LEU A 324 2.38 15.17 -5.25
C LEU A 324 2.17 15.23 -6.77
N PHE A 325 1.98 14.06 -7.37
CA PHE A 325 1.72 13.93 -8.80
C PHE A 325 0.30 13.41 -9.04
N LYS A 326 -0.39 14.01 -9.99
CA LYS A 326 -1.62 13.49 -10.61
C LYS A 326 -1.30 13.05 -12.02
N TYR A 327 -1.54 11.79 -12.33
CA TYR A 327 -1.38 11.25 -13.67
C TYR A 327 -2.73 11.03 -14.34
N HIS A 328 -2.81 11.37 -15.62
CA HIS A 328 -3.77 10.76 -16.51
C HIS A 328 -3.16 9.43 -16.98
N LEU A 329 -3.65 8.32 -16.43
CA LEU A 329 -2.97 7.02 -16.47
C LEU A 329 -2.75 6.51 -17.90
N GLU A 330 -3.72 6.68 -18.82
CA GLU A 330 -3.61 6.19 -20.18
C GLU A 330 -2.49 6.87 -20.97
N SER A 331 -2.32 8.19 -20.82
CA SER A 331 -1.33 8.99 -21.55
C SER A 331 -0.02 9.21 -20.82
N GLY A 332 0.05 8.92 -19.52
CA GLY A 332 1.19 9.28 -18.67
C GLY A 332 1.34 10.78 -18.40
N LYS A 333 0.38 11.61 -18.86
CA LYS A 333 0.46 13.05 -18.62
C LYS A 333 0.37 13.35 -17.13
N ARG A 334 1.37 14.09 -16.63
CA ARG A 334 1.50 14.46 -15.22
C ARG A 334 1.09 15.92 -14.96
N THR A 335 0.47 16.15 -13.82
CA THR A 335 0.27 17.45 -13.20
C THR A 335 0.87 17.40 -11.80
N ASP A 336 1.67 18.41 -11.44
CA ASP A 336 2.40 18.48 -10.19
C ASP A 336 1.69 19.44 -9.22
N HIS A 337 1.55 19.04 -7.96
CA HIS A 337 1.20 19.92 -6.86
C HIS A 337 2.41 20.14 -5.96
N HIS A 338 2.87 21.38 -5.81
CA HIS A 338 3.99 21.73 -4.94
C HIS A 338 3.52 21.97 -3.50
N LEU A 339 3.98 21.14 -2.58
CA LEU A 339 3.60 21.17 -1.15
C LEU A 339 4.29 22.30 -0.35
N GLY A 340 5.29 22.93 -0.94
CA GLY A 340 6.17 23.92 -0.30
C GLY A 340 7.62 23.46 -0.20
N THR A 341 8.53 24.43 -0.06
CA THR A 341 9.97 24.16 0.11
C THR A 341 10.24 23.52 1.47
N ASN A 342 11.09 22.51 1.51
CA ASN A 342 11.43 21.74 2.73
C ASN A 342 10.25 20.97 3.36
N VAL A 343 9.18 20.74 2.60
CA VAL A 343 8.06 19.89 3.01
C VAL A 343 8.28 18.48 2.50
N ALA A 344 8.13 17.50 3.37
CA ALA A 344 8.05 16.09 2.97
C ALA A 344 6.59 15.72 2.73
N GLY A 345 6.29 15.21 1.55
CA GLY A 345 4.97 14.70 1.21
C GLY A 345 4.56 13.46 2.00
N GLY A 346 3.38 13.00 1.73
CA GLY A 346 2.82 11.74 2.23
C GLY A 346 1.90 11.13 1.18
N GLU A 347 1.43 9.91 1.42
CA GLU A 347 0.51 9.23 0.52
C GLU A 347 -0.73 10.10 0.22
N PRO A 348 -1.09 10.32 -1.06
CA PRO A 348 -2.26 11.10 -1.45
C PRO A 348 -3.53 10.22 -1.44
N VAL A 349 -4.36 10.34 -0.43
CA VAL A 349 -5.62 9.59 -0.31
C VAL A 349 -6.75 10.37 -0.98
N PHE A 350 -7.46 9.73 -1.91
CA PHE A 350 -8.61 10.35 -2.57
C PHE A 350 -9.87 10.24 -1.71
N ALA A 351 -10.60 11.34 -1.60
CA ALA A 351 -11.91 11.41 -0.95
C ALA A 351 -12.92 11.96 -1.96
N SER A 352 -13.84 11.11 -2.42
CA SER A 352 -14.88 11.50 -3.37
C SER A 352 -15.86 12.50 -2.76
N LYS A 353 -16.37 13.44 -3.58
CA LYS A 353 -17.57 14.20 -3.22
C LYS A 353 -18.79 13.29 -3.15
N PRO A 354 -19.83 13.66 -2.39
CA PRO A 354 -21.11 13.03 -2.52
C PRO A 354 -21.67 13.18 -3.95
N GLU A 355 -22.17 12.09 -4.52
CA GLU A 355 -22.76 12.06 -5.87
C GLU A 355 -21.88 12.72 -6.97
N PRO A 356 -20.63 12.26 -7.17
CA PRO A 356 -19.72 12.89 -8.10
C PRO A 356 -20.19 12.71 -9.53
N SER A 357 -20.01 13.75 -10.37
CA SER A 357 -20.36 13.72 -11.79
C SER A 357 -19.24 13.14 -12.67
N CYS A 358 -18.02 13.08 -12.14
CA CYS A 358 -16.84 12.51 -12.79
C CYS A 358 -15.87 11.93 -11.75
N GLU A 359 -14.91 11.14 -12.24
CA GLU A 359 -13.99 10.34 -11.41
C GLU A 359 -13.20 11.16 -10.40
N ASP A 360 -12.69 12.31 -10.82
CA ASP A 360 -11.81 13.17 -10.02
C ASP A 360 -12.56 14.29 -9.28
N GLU A 361 -13.89 14.22 -9.22
CA GLU A 361 -14.67 15.15 -8.41
C GLU A 361 -14.57 14.80 -6.93
N GLY A 362 -13.53 15.33 -6.29
CA GLY A 362 -13.16 15.00 -4.91
C GLY A 362 -11.96 15.79 -4.42
N TRP A 363 -11.38 15.30 -3.37
CA TRP A 363 -10.22 15.89 -2.73
C TRP A 363 -9.10 14.88 -2.55
N ILE A 364 -7.87 15.38 -2.59
CA ILE A 364 -6.68 14.64 -2.17
C ILE A 364 -6.31 15.09 -0.75
N LEU A 365 -6.19 14.12 0.13
CA LEU A 365 -5.79 14.30 1.52
C LEU A 365 -4.39 13.71 1.70
N SER A 366 -3.44 14.53 2.14
CA SER A 366 -2.07 14.08 2.40
C SER A 366 -1.55 14.65 3.72
N LEU A 367 -1.01 13.78 4.57
CA LEU A 367 -0.38 14.17 5.81
C LEU A 367 1.10 14.48 5.53
N VAL A 368 1.47 15.75 5.58
CA VAL A 368 2.79 16.25 5.21
C VAL A 368 3.56 16.78 6.42
N HIS A 369 4.87 16.92 6.27
CA HIS A 369 5.76 17.35 7.35
C HIS A 369 6.71 18.44 6.89
N GLU A 370 6.68 19.61 7.57
CA GLU A 370 7.65 20.67 7.40
C GLU A 370 8.94 20.37 8.17
N ARG A 371 10.05 20.24 7.48
CA ARG A 371 11.31 19.80 8.07
C ARG A 371 11.93 20.84 9.01
N GLU A 372 11.83 22.14 8.67
CA GLU A 372 12.42 23.21 9.45
C GLU A 372 11.68 23.44 10.77
N THR A 373 10.36 23.56 10.71
CA THR A 373 9.51 23.82 11.89
C THR A 373 9.21 22.56 12.67
N ARG A 374 9.44 21.38 12.07
CA ARG A 374 9.02 20.06 12.56
C ARG A 374 7.51 19.94 12.76
N GLN A 375 6.75 20.72 12.03
CA GLN A 375 5.31 20.75 12.10
C GLN A 375 4.71 19.77 11.08
N SER A 376 3.63 19.11 11.46
CA SER A 376 2.86 18.26 10.55
C SER A 376 1.51 18.88 10.29
N LYS A 377 1.00 18.73 9.07
CA LYS A 377 -0.32 19.22 8.68
C LYS A 377 -1.00 18.22 7.73
N LEU A 378 -2.32 18.15 7.78
CA LEU A 378 -3.11 17.50 6.74
C LEU A 378 -3.44 18.56 5.69
N VAL A 379 -2.98 18.32 4.46
CA VAL A 379 -3.28 19.17 3.30
C VAL A 379 -4.47 18.58 2.57
N ILE A 380 -5.41 19.41 2.17
CA ILE A 380 -6.61 19.05 1.39
C ILE A 380 -6.57 19.82 0.09
N ILE A 381 -6.47 19.11 -1.03
CA ILE A 381 -6.31 19.65 -2.37
C ILE A 381 -7.56 19.29 -3.17
N ASP A 382 -8.10 20.21 -3.97
CA ASP A 382 -9.15 19.90 -4.95
C ASP A 382 -8.53 19.07 -6.08
N ALA A 383 -9.03 17.84 -6.30
CA ALA A 383 -8.45 16.93 -7.26
C ALA A 383 -8.62 17.42 -8.73
N GLN A 384 -9.61 18.28 -9.02
CA GLN A 384 -9.82 18.87 -10.34
C GLN A 384 -8.95 20.11 -10.56
N ALA A 385 -8.60 20.83 -9.49
CA ALA A 385 -7.70 21.99 -9.48
C ALA A 385 -6.36 21.63 -8.79
N PHE A 386 -5.79 20.52 -9.16
CA PHE A 386 -4.69 19.86 -8.44
C PHE A 386 -3.41 20.69 -8.34
N ASP A 387 -3.12 21.54 -9.30
CA ASP A 387 -1.97 22.44 -9.35
C ASP A 387 -2.20 23.77 -8.62
N GLN A 388 -3.38 23.98 -8.08
CA GLN A 388 -3.72 25.21 -7.35
C GLN A 388 -3.41 25.08 -5.85
N GLU A 389 -3.49 26.19 -5.11
CA GLU A 389 -3.33 26.21 -3.65
C GLU A 389 -4.29 25.23 -2.97
N PRO A 390 -3.87 24.60 -1.85
CA PRO A 390 -4.76 23.73 -1.10
C PRO A 390 -6.03 24.42 -0.66
N VAL A 391 -7.16 23.73 -0.71
CA VAL A 391 -8.45 24.27 -0.23
C VAL A 391 -8.49 24.36 1.30
N ALA A 392 -7.65 23.61 1.99
CA ALA A 392 -7.45 23.71 3.44
C ALA A 392 -6.14 23.07 3.88
N GLU A 393 -5.58 23.59 4.96
CA GLU A 393 -4.48 23.01 5.72
C GLU A 393 -4.88 22.90 7.19
N ILE A 394 -4.71 21.73 7.77
CA ILE A 394 -5.05 21.45 9.16
C ILE A 394 -3.76 21.16 9.92
N LEU A 395 -3.36 22.10 10.77
CA LEU A 395 -2.17 21.93 11.61
C LEU A 395 -2.40 20.83 12.64
N ILE A 396 -1.50 19.87 12.68
CA ILE A 396 -1.51 18.80 13.68
C ILE A 396 -0.76 19.29 14.92
N PRO A 397 -1.31 19.11 16.14
CA PRO A 397 -0.73 19.69 17.36
C PRO A 397 0.62 19.09 17.78
N GLN A 398 1.07 18.04 17.09
CA GLN A 398 2.36 17.38 17.35
C GLN A 398 2.98 16.89 16.05
N ARG A 399 4.29 16.61 16.10
CA ARG A 399 4.97 15.97 14.97
C ARG A 399 4.39 14.60 14.71
N VAL A 400 4.04 14.32 13.46
CA VAL A 400 3.67 13.00 12.98
C VAL A 400 4.86 12.42 12.21
N PRO A 401 5.41 11.26 12.59
CA PRO A 401 6.49 10.61 11.85
C PRO A 401 6.09 10.30 10.40
N TYR A 402 7.06 10.15 9.53
CA TYR A 402 6.80 9.58 8.20
C TYR A 402 6.11 8.24 8.38
N GLY A 403 5.08 8.02 7.61
CA GLY A 403 4.27 6.83 7.74
C GLY A 403 4.06 6.15 6.41
N ALA A 404 3.34 5.08 6.50
CA ALA A 404 2.93 4.31 5.35
C ALA A 404 1.54 4.75 4.86
N HIS A 405 0.55 3.89 4.95
CA HIS A 405 -0.70 4.06 4.23
C HIS A 405 -1.83 4.59 5.11
N GLY A 406 -2.71 5.33 4.44
CA GLY A 406 -3.91 5.87 5.05
C GLY A 406 -5.18 5.52 4.28
N SER A 407 -6.32 5.85 4.89
CA SER A 407 -7.64 5.70 4.28
C SER A 407 -8.53 6.87 4.61
N TRP A 408 -9.45 7.17 3.70
CA TRP A 408 -10.59 8.02 3.96
C TRP A 408 -11.81 7.17 4.28
N ILE A 409 -12.45 7.43 5.41
CA ILE A 409 -13.63 6.72 5.88
C ILE A 409 -14.75 7.74 5.97
N GLN A 410 -15.61 7.73 4.97
CA GLN A 410 -16.76 8.62 4.89
C GLN A 410 -17.80 8.23 5.95
N ASP A 411 -18.51 9.22 6.52
CA ASP A 411 -19.62 9.00 7.47
C ASP A 411 -20.87 8.46 6.81
#